data_84e6d668feb475410188bb00f7af4c48
#
_entry.id   84e6d668feb475410188bb00f7af4c48
#
_cell.length_a   1.000
_cell.length_b   1.000
_cell.length_c   1.000
_cell.angle_alpha   90.00
_cell.angle_beta   90.00
_cell.angle_gamma   90.00
#
_symmetry.space_group_name_H-M   'P 1'
#
loop_
_entity.id
_entity.type
_entity.pdbx_description
1 polymer ?
#
loop_
_entity_poly.entity_id
_entity_poly.type
_entity_poly.pdbx_seq_one_letter_code
_entity_poly.pdbx_strand_id
1 'polypeptide(L)'
;TVRTAVYDESLQIEAYRLQGTQRPFPNHFHGYYVIGLVESGTRRLSCRQQTYLLRPGSLLLLNPGDSHACTQCGPEMLDYKACNLSPERMEILAEDILGEKSRPRFSSVVIQDEDITSAFRLLHKMILEQTGTFEKEAYFLLLLTQLMRRYHHPLPPALSDCRREVETACTFMEENFAQRLSLSQICHQIGLSKSTLLRAFTKSKGVTPYHYLENIRVEAAKKLLEQGISPAEAALQAGFSDQSHFTNYFSRFIGLSPGAYRDIFREQAHKGGTNL
;
A
#
# COMPACT_ATOMS: atom_id res chain seq x y z
N THR A 1 -28.22 4.18 2.48
CA THR A 1 -26.82 4.67 2.39
C THR A 1 -26.09 4.30 3.66
N VAL A 2 -25.00 3.56 3.56
CA VAL A 2 -24.08 3.24 4.65
C VAL A 2 -22.76 3.98 4.38
N ARG A 3 -22.25 4.67 5.40
CA ARG A 3 -20.92 5.31 5.37
C ARG A 3 -20.05 4.69 6.46
N THR A 4 -18.90 4.18 6.08
CA THR A 4 -17.83 3.76 7.00
C THR A 4 -16.65 4.68 6.80
N ALA A 5 -16.07 5.20 7.88
CA ALA A 5 -14.90 6.07 7.83
C ALA A 5 -13.88 5.65 8.90
N VAL A 6 -12.61 5.73 8.56
CA VAL A 6 -11.47 5.44 9.43
C VAL A 6 -10.43 6.53 9.23
N TYR A 7 -9.88 7.07 10.31
CA TYR A 7 -8.67 7.89 10.26
C TYR A 7 -7.44 7.01 10.54
N ASP A 8 -6.50 7.02 9.61
CA ASP A 8 -5.24 6.29 9.78
C ASP A 8 -4.15 7.24 10.28
N GLU A 9 -3.78 7.07 11.55
CA GLU A 9 -2.79 7.91 12.23
C GLU A 9 -1.38 7.81 11.60
N SER A 10 -1.01 6.63 11.11
CA SER A 10 0.31 6.41 10.53
C SER A 10 0.48 7.10 9.18
N LEU A 11 -0.56 7.12 8.37
CA LEU A 11 -0.59 7.79 7.07
C LEU A 11 -1.07 9.23 7.16
N GLN A 12 -1.77 9.60 8.24
CA GLN A 12 -2.44 10.89 8.45
C GLN A 12 -3.47 11.19 7.35
N ILE A 13 -4.31 10.20 7.05
CA ILE A 13 -5.38 10.30 6.05
C ILE A 13 -6.70 9.76 6.59
N GLU A 14 -7.81 10.33 6.14
CA GLU A 14 -9.14 9.75 6.31
C GLU A 14 -9.47 8.86 5.12
N ALA A 15 -9.83 7.61 5.36
CA ALA A 15 -10.40 6.73 4.35
C ALA A 15 -11.88 6.49 4.66
N TYR A 16 -12.73 6.54 3.64
CA TYR A 16 -14.14 6.21 3.82
C TYR A 16 -14.69 5.42 2.64
N ARG A 17 -15.77 4.70 2.91
CA ARG A 17 -16.61 4.03 1.92
C ARG A 17 -18.04 4.50 2.05
N LEU A 18 -18.67 4.77 0.93
CA LEU A 18 -20.08 5.16 0.81
C LEU A 18 -20.80 4.13 -0.05
N GLN A 19 -21.80 3.45 0.51
CA GLN A 19 -22.52 2.38 -0.17
C GLN A 19 -24.02 2.65 -0.25
N GLY A 20 -24.62 2.31 -1.38
CA GLY A 20 -26.05 2.30 -1.54
C GLY A 20 -26.70 3.69 -1.54
N THR A 21 -26.03 4.70 -2.14
CA THR A 21 -26.62 6.03 -2.27
C THR A 21 -27.06 6.33 -3.69
N GLN A 22 -28.25 6.94 -3.80
CA GLN A 22 -28.76 7.52 -5.05
C GLN A 22 -28.84 9.04 -4.96
N ARG A 23 -28.56 9.62 -3.80
CA ARG A 23 -28.67 11.07 -3.57
C ARG A 23 -27.65 11.83 -4.42
N PRO A 24 -28.04 12.96 -5.00
CA PRO A 24 -27.10 13.88 -5.63
C PRO A 24 -26.22 14.54 -4.55
N PHE A 25 -25.01 14.87 -4.93
CA PHE A 25 -24.13 15.75 -4.17
C PHE A 25 -24.20 17.13 -4.80
N PRO A 26 -24.78 18.13 -4.10
CA PRO A 26 -24.88 19.50 -4.63
C PRO A 26 -23.49 20.09 -4.83
N ASN A 27 -23.41 21.22 -5.51
CA ASN A 27 -22.13 21.88 -5.76
C ASN A 27 -21.45 22.29 -4.43
N HIS A 28 -20.22 21.82 -4.23
CA HIS A 28 -19.40 22.06 -3.04
C HIS A 28 -17.92 21.92 -3.38
N PHE A 29 -17.05 22.25 -2.45
CA PHE A 29 -15.60 22.03 -2.55
C PHE A 29 -15.07 21.55 -1.21
N HIS A 30 -13.86 21.00 -1.23
CA HIS A 30 -13.14 20.57 -0.05
C HIS A 30 -11.85 21.37 0.12
N GLY A 31 -11.39 21.57 1.35
CA GLY A 31 -10.08 22.13 1.66
C GLY A 31 -8.91 21.11 1.59
N TYR A 32 -9.20 19.90 1.14
CA TYR A 32 -8.27 18.77 1.10
C TYR A 32 -8.29 18.08 -0.28
N TYR A 33 -7.28 17.27 -0.54
CA TYR A 33 -7.25 16.41 -1.71
C TYR A 33 -8.16 15.20 -1.52
N VAL A 34 -8.86 14.81 -2.57
CA VAL A 34 -9.67 13.59 -2.61
C VAL A 34 -9.14 12.68 -3.70
N ILE A 35 -8.79 11.46 -3.33
CA ILE A 35 -8.54 10.35 -4.25
C ILE A 35 -9.70 9.39 -4.04
N GLY A 36 -10.58 9.27 -5.04
CA GLY A 36 -11.83 8.54 -4.89
C GLY A 36 -12.10 7.58 -6.03
N LEU A 37 -12.61 6.40 -5.73
CA LEU A 37 -12.90 5.32 -6.68
C LEU A 37 -14.38 4.98 -6.71
N VAL A 38 -14.97 4.97 -7.89
CA VAL A 38 -16.31 4.44 -8.13
C VAL A 38 -16.22 2.93 -8.33
N GLU A 39 -16.82 2.15 -7.41
CA GLU A 39 -16.88 0.69 -7.52
C GLU A 39 -18.16 0.20 -8.22
N SER A 40 -19.28 0.89 -8.01
CA SER A 40 -20.53 0.62 -8.71
C SER A 40 -21.35 1.89 -8.90
N GLY A 41 -22.30 1.84 -9.82
CA GLY A 41 -23.16 2.96 -10.19
C GLY A 41 -22.50 3.91 -11.19
N THR A 42 -23.35 4.65 -11.92
CA THR A 42 -22.92 5.63 -12.91
C THR A 42 -23.30 7.04 -12.43
N ARG A 43 -22.35 7.96 -12.49
CA ARG A 43 -22.54 9.35 -12.02
C ARG A 43 -22.08 10.36 -13.07
N ARG A 44 -22.73 11.51 -13.07
CA ARG A 44 -22.28 12.69 -13.81
C ARG A 44 -21.64 13.65 -12.82
N LEU A 45 -20.35 13.88 -12.99
CA LEU A 45 -19.56 14.82 -12.20
C LEU A 45 -19.35 16.10 -13.00
N SER A 46 -19.74 17.25 -12.45
CA SER A 46 -19.35 18.57 -12.96
C SER A 46 -18.21 19.09 -12.12
N CYS A 47 -17.06 19.39 -12.72
CA CYS A 47 -15.89 19.94 -12.05
C CYS A 47 -15.04 20.75 -13.05
N ARG A 48 -14.47 21.88 -12.62
CA ARG A 48 -13.62 22.77 -13.45
C ARG A 48 -14.27 23.11 -14.80
N GLN A 49 -15.57 23.44 -14.80
CA GLN A 49 -16.37 23.79 -16.00
C GLN A 49 -16.49 22.66 -17.03
N GLN A 50 -16.14 21.44 -16.66
CA GLN A 50 -16.30 20.25 -17.48
C GLN A 50 -17.23 19.24 -16.82
N THR A 51 -17.81 18.38 -17.65
CA THR A 51 -18.68 17.30 -17.19
C THR A 51 -18.05 15.95 -17.53
N TYR A 52 -17.97 15.09 -16.54
CA TYR A 52 -17.39 13.75 -16.63
C TYR A 52 -18.45 12.70 -16.35
N LEU A 53 -18.42 11.61 -17.08
CA LEU A 53 -19.22 10.44 -16.77
C LEU A 53 -18.35 9.45 -15.97
N LEU A 54 -18.69 9.28 -14.70
CA LEU A 54 -18.04 8.33 -13.81
C LEU A 54 -18.71 6.97 -13.97
N ARG A 55 -17.91 5.93 -14.18
CA ARG A 55 -18.31 4.52 -14.28
C ARG A 55 -17.53 3.70 -13.26
N PRO A 56 -17.94 2.45 -12.99
CA PRO A 56 -17.10 1.53 -12.20
C PRO A 56 -15.66 1.50 -12.73
N GLY A 57 -14.69 1.66 -11.82
CA GLY A 57 -13.27 1.79 -12.14
C GLY A 57 -12.79 3.24 -12.38
N SER A 58 -13.67 4.23 -12.46
CA SER A 58 -13.27 5.65 -12.54
C SER A 58 -12.65 6.09 -11.22
N LEU A 59 -11.42 6.60 -11.26
CA LEU A 59 -10.74 7.22 -10.12
C LEU A 59 -10.81 8.74 -10.24
N LEU A 60 -11.27 9.39 -9.18
CA LEU A 60 -11.38 10.85 -9.06
C LEU A 60 -10.14 11.40 -8.37
N LEU A 61 -9.63 12.51 -8.90
CA LEU A 61 -8.53 13.28 -8.33
C LEU A 61 -8.96 14.73 -8.17
N LEU A 62 -9.40 15.10 -6.96
CA LEU A 62 -9.83 16.46 -6.66
C LEU A 62 -8.76 17.19 -5.86
N ASN A 63 -8.41 18.38 -6.29
CA ASN A 63 -7.53 19.27 -5.54
C ASN A 63 -8.32 20.10 -4.53
N PRO A 64 -7.67 20.62 -3.48
CA PRO A 64 -8.29 21.61 -2.62
C PRO A 64 -8.88 22.78 -3.41
N GLY A 65 -10.12 23.14 -3.09
CA GLY A 65 -10.84 24.23 -3.76
C GLY A 65 -11.49 23.86 -5.09
N ASP A 66 -11.33 22.63 -5.61
CA ASP A 66 -12.06 22.20 -6.81
C ASP A 66 -13.55 22.09 -6.52
N SER A 67 -14.33 23.07 -7.02
CA SER A 67 -15.79 23.05 -6.91
C SER A 67 -16.38 21.98 -7.82
N HIS A 68 -17.24 21.13 -7.26
CA HIS A 68 -17.81 20.01 -8.00
C HIS A 68 -19.22 19.64 -7.52
N ALA A 69 -20.00 19.07 -8.42
CA ALA A 69 -21.31 18.49 -8.15
C ALA A 69 -21.40 17.12 -8.79
N CYS A 70 -22.14 16.21 -8.16
CA CYS A 70 -22.28 14.86 -8.67
C CYS A 70 -23.76 14.44 -8.65
N THR A 71 -24.28 14.05 -9.81
CA THR A 71 -25.66 13.57 -9.97
C THR A 71 -25.70 12.15 -10.47
N GLN A 72 -26.74 11.42 -10.12
CA GLN A 72 -26.95 10.06 -10.56
C GLN A 72 -27.26 9.99 -12.06
N CYS A 73 -26.72 8.96 -12.71
CA CYS A 73 -27.07 8.55 -14.07
C CYS A 73 -27.41 7.06 -14.05
N GLY A 74 -28.68 6.73 -14.26
CA GLY A 74 -29.14 5.33 -14.27
C GLY A 74 -29.67 4.86 -12.91
N PRO A 75 -30.16 3.60 -12.82
CA PRO A 75 -30.84 3.07 -11.64
C PRO A 75 -29.89 2.54 -10.55
N GLU A 76 -28.62 2.34 -10.88
CA GLU A 76 -27.65 1.68 -10.01
C GLU A 76 -27.23 2.55 -8.83
N MET A 77 -27.12 1.95 -7.65
CA MET A 77 -26.63 2.61 -6.45
C MET A 77 -25.12 2.81 -6.50
N LEU A 78 -24.67 3.94 -5.99
CA LEU A 78 -23.24 4.24 -5.87
C LEU A 78 -22.61 3.40 -4.76
N ASP A 79 -21.50 2.74 -5.07
CA ASP A 79 -20.47 2.30 -4.13
C ASP A 79 -19.19 3.08 -4.45
N TYR A 80 -18.72 3.85 -3.46
CA TYR A 80 -17.62 4.78 -3.62
C TYR A 80 -16.66 4.68 -2.45
N LYS A 81 -15.38 4.59 -2.76
CA LYS A 81 -14.27 4.59 -1.80
C LYS A 81 -13.47 5.85 -1.99
N ALA A 82 -13.00 6.46 -0.89
CA ALA A 82 -12.13 7.62 -0.99
C ALA A 82 -11.12 7.70 0.13
N CYS A 83 -10.00 8.39 -0.18
CA CYS A 83 -9.00 8.83 0.78
C CYS A 83 -8.87 10.35 0.69
N ASN A 84 -8.93 11.01 1.84
CA ASN A 84 -8.80 12.45 2.00
C ASN A 84 -7.44 12.79 2.61
N LEU A 85 -6.70 13.71 1.98
CA LEU A 85 -5.39 14.15 2.42
C LEU A 85 -5.39 15.67 2.65
N SER A 86 -4.87 16.13 3.78
CA SER A 86 -4.68 17.57 3.99
C SER A 86 -3.62 18.15 3.03
N PRO A 87 -3.70 19.46 2.69
CA PRO A 87 -2.69 20.13 1.88
C PRO A 87 -1.29 20.03 2.50
N GLU A 88 -1.19 20.11 3.82
CA GLU A 88 0.07 20.04 4.58
C GLU A 88 0.70 18.66 4.46
N ARG A 89 -0.13 17.61 4.58
CA ARG A 89 0.35 16.22 4.40
C ARG A 89 0.80 15.97 2.97
N MET A 90 0.05 16.47 1.99
CA MET A 90 0.40 16.34 0.57
C MET A 90 1.71 17.09 0.26
N GLU A 91 1.94 18.26 0.84
CA GLU A 91 3.19 19.04 0.67
C GLU A 91 4.42 18.27 1.17
N ILE A 92 4.33 17.65 2.36
CA ILE A 92 5.39 16.79 2.92
C ILE A 92 5.68 15.60 2.00
N LEU A 93 4.64 14.94 1.51
CA LEU A 93 4.77 13.79 0.62
C LEU A 93 5.30 14.19 -0.76
N ALA A 94 4.91 15.37 -1.26
CA ALA A 94 5.43 15.91 -2.51
C ALA A 94 6.92 16.25 -2.41
N GLU A 95 7.35 16.85 -1.31
CA GLU A 95 8.76 17.11 -1.06
C GLU A 95 9.59 15.82 -1.06
N ASP A 96 9.07 14.77 -0.42
CA ASP A 96 9.72 13.45 -0.40
C ASP A 96 9.73 12.78 -1.79
N ILE A 97 8.64 12.90 -2.58
CA ILE A 97 8.49 12.25 -3.88
C ILE A 97 9.15 13.03 -5.01
N LEU A 98 8.99 14.35 -5.04
CA LEU A 98 9.42 15.24 -6.12
C LEU A 98 10.76 15.91 -5.85
N GLY A 99 11.22 15.93 -4.59
CA GLY A 99 12.46 16.59 -4.18
C GLY A 99 12.35 18.12 -4.03
N GLU A 100 11.14 18.66 -4.12
CA GLU A 100 10.90 20.10 -3.96
C GLU A 100 9.63 20.34 -3.13
N LYS A 101 9.68 21.38 -2.30
CA LYS A 101 8.54 21.79 -1.49
C LYS A 101 7.50 22.46 -2.37
N SER A 102 6.42 21.74 -2.67
CA SER A 102 5.36 22.23 -3.52
C SER A 102 3.99 21.65 -3.11
N ARG A 103 2.93 22.35 -3.47
CA ARG A 103 1.57 21.82 -3.39
C ARG A 103 1.16 21.31 -4.76
N PRO A 104 1.32 20.00 -5.03
CA PRO A 104 1.05 19.46 -6.35
C PRO A 104 -0.43 19.63 -6.70
N ARG A 105 -0.72 19.86 -7.98
CA ARG A 105 -2.08 19.86 -8.50
C ARG A 105 -2.24 18.74 -9.51
N PHE A 106 -3.22 17.89 -9.29
CA PHE A 106 -3.61 16.90 -10.30
C PHE A 106 -4.20 17.62 -11.52
N SER A 107 -3.64 17.35 -12.68
CA SER A 107 -4.09 17.93 -13.95
C SER A 107 -5.42 17.31 -14.42
N SER A 108 -5.61 16.02 -14.16
CA SER A 108 -6.81 15.27 -14.51
C SER A 108 -7.75 15.15 -13.32
N VAL A 109 -9.05 15.39 -13.54
CA VAL A 109 -10.10 15.21 -12.51
C VAL A 109 -10.54 13.76 -12.42
N VAL A 110 -10.58 13.06 -13.56
CA VAL A 110 -11.01 11.67 -13.68
C VAL A 110 -10.00 10.90 -14.49
N ILE A 111 -9.57 9.77 -13.99
CA ILE A 111 -8.67 8.85 -14.68
C ILE A 111 -9.26 7.44 -14.74
N GLN A 112 -8.84 6.68 -15.76
CA GLN A 112 -9.12 5.26 -15.90
C GLN A 112 -7.78 4.57 -16.11
N ASP A 113 -7.22 4.05 -15.03
CA ASP A 113 -5.93 3.40 -15.00
C ASP A 113 -6.04 2.20 -14.05
N GLU A 114 -6.04 1.00 -14.60
CA GLU A 114 -6.33 -0.21 -13.85
C GLU A 114 -5.27 -0.54 -12.80
N ASP A 115 -4.00 -0.23 -13.09
CA ASP A 115 -2.90 -0.45 -12.16
C ASP A 115 -3.05 0.44 -10.91
N ILE A 116 -3.34 1.74 -11.15
CA ILE A 116 -3.57 2.71 -10.08
C ILE A 116 -4.84 2.38 -9.30
N THR A 117 -5.91 2.00 -10.00
CA THR A 117 -7.19 1.62 -9.38
C THR A 117 -7.04 0.39 -8.49
N SER A 118 -6.30 -0.62 -8.94
CA SER A 118 -6.02 -1.83 -8.16
C SER A 118 -5.16 -1.54 -6.94
N ALA A 119 -4.13 -0.72 -7.10
CA ALA A 119 -3.29 -0.26 -5.97
C ALA A 119 -4.10 0.54 -4.94
N PHE A 120 -5.00 1.42 -5.40
CA PHE A 120 -5.90 2.17 -4.52
C PHE A 120 -6.87 1.27 -3.76
N ARG A 121 -7.48 0.26 -4.41
CA ARG A 121 -8.36 -0.72 -3.75
C ARG A 121 -7.64 -1.44 -2.62
N LEU A 122 -6.42 -1.91 -2.90
CA LEU A 122 -5.62 -2.63 -1.92
C LEU A 122 -5.28 -1.73 -0.72
N LEU A 123 -4.76 -0.53 -0.97
CA LEU A 123 -4.45 0.44 0.09
C LEU A 123 -5.67 0.77 0.94
N HIS A 124 -6.81 1.09 0.29
CA HIS A 124 -8.05 1.41 0.99
C HIS A 124 -8.53 0.26 1.88
N LYS A 125 -8.43 -0.99 1.41
CA LYS A 125 -8.71 -2.18 2.19
C LYS A 125 -7.81 -2.28 3.41
N MET A 126 -6.49 -2.12 3.23
CA MET A 126 -5.50 -2.17 4.31
C MET A 126 -5.76 -1.13 5.39
N ILE A 127 -6.21 0.08 5.01
CA ILE A 127 -6.57 1.14 5.95
C ILE A 127 -7.82 0.75 6.76
N LEU A 128 -8.87 0.27 6.11
CA LEU A 128 -10.09 -0.13 6.80
C LEU A 128 -9.88 -1.34 7.73
N GLU A 129 -9.00 -2.27 7.37
CA GLU A 129 -8.64 -3.45 8.16
C GLU A 129 -7.53 -3.17 9.18
N GLN A 130 -7.01 -1.94 9.23
CA GLN A 130 -5.94 -1.51 10.13
C GLN A 130 -4.72 -2.43 10.12
N THR A 131 -4.31 -2.88 8.92
CA THR A 131 -3.15 -3.77 8.75
C THR A 131 -1.83 -3.07 9.09
N GLY A 132 -0.72 -3.80 9.04
CA GLY A 132 0.60 -3.34 9.48
C GLY A 132 1.06 -2.02 8.83
N THR A 133 1.60 -1.12 9.64
CA THR A 133 1.98 0.26 9.26
C THR A 133 3.00 0.31 8.13
N PHE A 134 4.01 -0.54 8.17
CA PHE A 134 5.10 -0.54 7.17
C PHE A 134 4.58 -0.81 5.75
N GLU A 135 3.75 -1.83 5.61
CA GLU A 135 3.20 -2.22 4.32
C GLU A 135 2.27 -1.13 3.76
N LYS A 136 1.35 -0.62 4.59
CA LYS A 136 0.47 0.49 4.19
C LYS A 136 1.25 1.72 3.72
N GLU A 137 2.28 2.12 4.46
CA GLU A 137 3.11 3.27 4.12
C GLU A 137 3.80 3.08 2.76
N ALA A 138 4.34 1.89 2.50
CA ALA A 138 4.97 1.56 1.23
C ALA A 138 3.98 1.63 0.06
N TYR A 139 2.80 1.01 0.19
CA TYR A 139 1.76 1.07 -0.85
C TYR A 139 1.23 2.49 -1.07
N PHE A 140 1.06 3.27 -0.01
CA PHE A 140 0.60 4.65 -0.11
C PHE A 140 1.58 5.53 -0.87
N LEU A 141 2.87 5.45 -0.54
CA LEU A 141 3.91 6.21 -1.24
C LEU A 141 4.07 5.79 -2.70
N LEU A 142 3.97 4.48 -2.99
CA LEU A 142 4.00 3.98 -4.36
C LEU A 142 2.81 4.50 -5.18
N LEU A 143 1.61 4.46 -4.62
CA LEU A 143 0.39 4.99 -5.26
C LEU A 143 0.54 6.49 -5.55
N LEU A 144 0.93 7.30 -4.56
CA LEU A 144 1.11 8.73 -4.74
C LEU A 144 2.23 9.04 -5.75
N THR A 145 3.33 8.28 -5.72
CA THR A 145 4.40 8.41 -6.70
C THR A 145 3.88 8.19 -8.12
N GLN A 146 3.06 7.16 -8.35
CA GLN A 146 2.47 6.90 -9.65
C GLN A 146 1.50 8.00 -10.08
N LEU A 147 0.63 8.46 -9.16
CA LEU A 147 -0.30 9.56 -9.42
C LEU A 147 0.43 10.85 -9.77
N MET A 148 1.46 11.22 -9.00
CA MET A 148 2.24 12.42 -9.27
C MET A 148 3.01 12.30 -10.59
N ARG A 149 3.59 11.15 -10.91
CA ARG A 149 4.34 10.95 -12.15
C ARG A 149 3.48 11.05 -13.41
N ARG A 150 2.24 10.55 -13.36
CA ARG A 150 1.37 10.48 -14.54
C ARG A 150 0.44 11.69 -14.68
N TYR A 151 0.06 12.30 -13.57
CA TYR A 151 -1.02 13.29 -13.51
C TYR A 151 -0.64 14.62 -12.85
N HIS A 152 0.65 14.84 -12.57
CA HIS A 152 1.19 16.12 -12.12
C HIS A 152 2.44 16.48 -12.95
N HIS A 153 2.71 17.77 -13.17
CA HIS A 153 3.90 18.30 -13.86
C HIS A 153 4.68 19.27 -12.95
N PRO A 154 6.01 19.36 -13.12
CA PRO A 154 6.96 18.52 -13.84
C PRO A 154 7.58 17.42 -12.96
N LEU A 155 8.12 16.37 -13.62
CA LEU A 155 8.85 15.31 -12.94
C LEU A 155 10.28 15.73 -12.61
N PRO A 156 10.82 15.32 -11.45
CA PRO A 156 12.26 15.43 -11.20
C PRO A 156 13.06 14.55 -12.16
N PRO A 157 14.34 14.89 -12.43
CA PRO A 157 15.20 14.12 -13.29
C PRO A 157 15.30 12.65 -12.83
N ALA A 158 15.70 11.78 -13.76
CA ALA A 158 15.84 10.34 -13.48
C ALA A 158 16.71 10.11 -12.24
N LEU A 159 16.27 9.17 -11.37
CA LEU A 159 17.02 8.76 -10.19
C LEU A 159 18.46 8.44 -10.54
N SER A 160 19.41 9.00 -9.82
CA SER A 160 20.77 8.47 -9.75
C SER A 160 20.71 6.97 -9.46
N ASP A 161 21.67 6.22 -9.97
CA ASP A 161 21.75 4.78 -9.69
C ASP A 161 22.02 4.56 -8.20
N CYS A 162 20.96 4.33 -7.43
CA CYS A 162 21.01 4.07 -5.97
C CYS A 162 21.33 2.60 -5.67
N ARG A 163 22.11 1.93 -6.54
CA ARG A 163 22.40 0.49 -6.41
C ARG A 163 23.07 0.16 -5.07
N ARG A 164 24.04 0.97 -4.67
CA ARG A 164 24.78 0.78 -3.42
C ARG A 164 23.87 0.94 -2.19
N GLU A 165 23.02 1.94 -2.20
CA GLU A 165 22.07 2.20 -1.12
C GLU A 165 21.03 1.08 -1.01
N VAL A 166 20.56 0.55 -2.15
CA VAL A 166 19.65 -0.61 -2.17
C VAL A 166 20.34 -1.86 -1.61
N GLU A 167 21.59 -2.14 -1.97
CA GLU A 167 22.34 -3.27 -1.42
C GLU A 167 22.55 -3.09 0.11
N THR A 168 22.90 -1.89 0.56
CA THR A 168 23.02 -1.57 1.99
C THR A 168 21.68 -1.78 2.72
N ALA A 169 20.55 -1.41 2.08
CA ALA A 169 19.23 -1.66 2.65
C ALA A 169 18.93 -3.17 2.77
N CYS A 170 19.31 -3.98 1.78
CA CYS A 170 19.16 -5.43 1.84
C CYS A 170 19.95 -6.01 3.00
N THR A 171 21.25 -5.68 3.10
CA THR A 171 22.11 -6.15 4.21
C THR A 171 21.54 -5.76 5.58
N PHE A 172 21.09 -4.50 5.71
CA PHE A 172 20.49 -4.04 6.97
C PHE A 172 19.23 -4.84 7.33
N MET A 173 18.37 -5.13 6.37
CA MET A 173 17.17 -5.96 6.60
C MET A 173 17.54 -7.41 6.92
N GLU A 174 18.54 -7.99 6.25
CA GLU A 174 19.03 -9.35 6.49
C GLU A 174 19.64 -9.51 7.89
N GLU A 175 20.35 -8.51 8.39
CA GLU A 175 20.94 -8.52 9.74
C GLU A 175 19.92 -8.28 10.85
N ASN A 176 18.79 -7.61 10.54
CA ASN A 176 17.83 -7.17 11.55
C ASN A 176 16.41 -7.72 11.33
N PHE A 177 16.21 -8.74 10.49
CA PHE A 177 14.89 -9.23 10.09
C PHE A 177 14.00 -9.65 11.26
N ALA A 178 14.58 -10.19 12.33
CA ALA A 178 13.84 -10.63 13.51
C ALA A 178 13.29 -9.46 14.35
N GLN A 179 13.80 -8.26 14.14
CA GLN A 179 13.36 -7.07 14.86
C GLN A 179 12.19 -6.39 14.15
N ARG A 180 11.47 -5.53 14.88
CA ARG A 180 10.43 -4.69 14.29
C ARG A 180 11.07 -3.55 13.51
N LEU A 181 11.23 -3.74 12.21
CA LEU A 181 11.76 -2.73 11.30
C LEU A 181 10.66 -1.80 10.79
N SER A 182 11.02 -0.54 10.61
CA SER A 182 10.21 0.48 9.94
C SER A 182 10.92 1.00 8.69
N LEU A 183 10.15 1.51 7.75
CA LEU A 183 10.70 2.13 6.54
C LEU A 183 11.63 3.32 6.88
N SER A 184 11.27 4.08 7.92
CA SER A 184 12.10 5.21 8.41
C SER A 184 13.48 4.77 8.91
N GLN A 185 13.58 3.65 9.62
CA GLN A 185 14.87 3.12 10.09
C GLN A 185 15.75 2.72 8.90
N ILE A 186 15.18 2.04 7.91
CA ILE A 186 15.91 1.66 6.69
C ILE A 186 16.40 2.92 5.96
N CYS A 187 15.52 3.92 5.76
CA CYS A 187 15.89 5.18 5.13
C CYS A 187 17.01 5.93 5.86
N HIS A 188 16.94 5.98 7.19
CA HIS A 188 17.97 6.60 8.02
C HIS A 188 19.33 5.92 7.83
N GLN A 189 19.33 4.59 7.76
CA GLN A 189 20.57 3.81 7.58
C GLN A 189 21.26 4.07 6.24
N ILE A 190 20.48 4.36 5.19
CA ILE A 190 21.02 4.49 3.81
C ILE A 190 21.05 5.93 3.30
N GLY A 191 20.54 6.89 4.07
CA GLY A 191 20.53 8.30 3.69
C GLY A 191 19.60 8.66 2.53
N LEU A 192 18.53 7.85 2.28
CA LEU A 192 17.54 8.11 1.25
C LEU A 192 16.19 8.48 1.85
N SER A 193 15.39 9.25 1.09
CA SER A 193 14.00 9.46 1.41
C SER A 193 13.18 8.17 1.18
N LYS A 194 12.02 8.05 1.84
CA LYS A 194 11.14 6.88 1.71
C LYS A 194 10.72 6.64 0.26
N SER A 195 10.35 7.69 -0.47
CA SER A 195 9.93 7.59 -1.86
C SER A 195 11.08 7.18 -2.78
N THR A 196 12.29 7.71 -2.53
CA THR A 196 13.50 7.35 -3.30
C THR A 196 13.87 5.90 -3.06
N LEU A 197 13.90 5.44 -1.79
CA LEU A 197 14.15 4.04 -1.46
C LEU A 197 13.13 3.12 -2.15
N LEU A 198 11.83 3.37 -2.01
CA LEU A 198 10.80 2.52 -2.61
C LEU A 198 10.95 2.38 -4.12
N ARG A 199 11.17 3.50 -4.82
CA ARG A 199 11.37 3.48 -6.28
C ARG A 199 12.64 2.74 -6.69
N ALA A 200 13.76 3.08 -6.06
CA ALA A 200 15.07 2.47 -6.37
C ALA A 200 15.07 0.97 -6.04
N PHE A 201 14.51 0.60 -4.89
CA PHE A 201 14.43 -0.78 -4.42
C PHE A 201 13.54 -1.64 -5.34
N THR A 202 12.31 -1.16 -5.63
CA THR A 202 11.39 -1.89 -6.53
C THR A 202 11.95 -2.00 -7.94
N LYS A 203 12.62 -0.95 -8.45
CA LYS A 203 13.30 -1.01 -9.73
C LYS A 203 14.46 -2.03 -9.74
N SER A 204 15.22 -2.11 -8.65
CA SER A 204 16.40 -2.98 -8.56
C SER A 204 16.06 -4.43 -8.22
N LYS A 205 15.13 -4.66 -7.29
CA LYS A 205 14.82 -6.01 -6.75
C LYS A 205 13.51 -6.60 -7.27
N GLY A 206 12.68 -5.82 -7.98
CA GLY A 206 11.37 -6.26 -8.49
C GLY A 206 10.27 -6.38 -7.44
N VAL A 207 10.59 -6.14 -6.15
CA VAL A 207 9.67 -6.21 -5.03
C VAL A 207 9.85 -5.00 -4.12
N THR A 208 8.85 -4.69 -3.29
CA THR A 208 8.98 -3.63 -2.28
C THR A 208 9.92 -4.05 -1.14
N PRO A 209 10.53 -3.11 -0.38
CA PRO A 209 11.32 -3.43 0.82
C PRO A 209 10.54 -4.29 1.83
N TYR A 210 9.23 -4.04 1.97
CA TYR A 210 8.37 -4.84 2.83
C TYR A 210 8.32 -6.30 2.38
N HIS A 211 7.99 -6.58 1.13
CA HIS A 211 7.95 -7.95 0.62
C HIS A 211 9.33 -8.64 0.64
N TYR A 212 10.39 -7.88 0.46
CA TYR A 212 11.74 -8.40 0.63
C TYR A 212 12.00 -8.87 2.06
N LEU A 213 11.64 -8.06 3.05
CA LEU A 213 11.76 -8.40 4.48
C LEU A 213 10.91 -9.65 4.82
N GLU A 214 9.66 -9.70 4.33
CA GLU A 214 8.79 -10.86 4.54
C GLU A 214 9.39 -12.15 3.95
N ASN A 215 10.03 -12.07 2.80
CA ASN A 215 10.71 -13.22 2.20
C ASN A 215 11.86 -13.72 3.08
N ILE A 216 12.70 -12.81 3.61
CA ILE A 216 13.79 -13.16 4.53
C ILE A 216 13.24 -13.87 5.77
N ARG A 217 12.16 -13.34 6.34
CA ARG A 217 11.49 -13.92 7.50
C ARG A 217 10.93 -15.32 7.23
N VAL A 218 10.31 -15.52 6.07
CA VAL A 218 9.82 -16.84 5.66
C VAL A 218 10.96 -17.84 5.54
N GLU A 219 12.08 -17.47 4.93
CA GLU A 219 13.24 -18.34 4.81
C GLU A 219 13.88 -18.66 6.17
N ALA A 220 13.91 -17.69 7.09
CA ALA A 220 14.35 -17.92 8.45
C ALA A 220 13.40 -18.89 9.20
N ALA A 221 12.09 -18.67 9.10
CA ALA A 221 11.08 -19.53 9.70
C ALA A 221 11.12 -20.96 9.15
N LYS A 222 11.37 -21.15 7.83
CA LYS A 222 11.57 -22.49 7.24
C LYS A 222 12.65 -23.25 7.96
N LYS A 223 13.84 -22.66 8.15
CA LYS A 223 14.96 -23.29 8.82
C LYS A 223 14.61 -23.70 10.26
N LEU A 224 13.83 -22.89 10.96
CA LEU A 224 13.35 -23.20 12.30
C LEU A 224 12.36 -24.38 12.31
N LEU A 225 11.43 -24.40 11.35
CA LEU A 225 10.47 -25.49 11.19
C LEU A 225 11.17 -26.83 10.84
N GLU A 226 12.19 -26.79 10.00
CA GLU A 226 13.03 -27.95 9.64
C GLU A 226 13.74 -28.55 10.88
N GLN A 227 14.06 -27.71 11.86
CA GLN A 227 14.60 -28.14 13.17
C GLN A 227 13.52 -28.64 14.15
N GLY A 228 12.24 -28.68 13.72
CA GLY A 228 11.12 -29.14 14.53
C GLY A 228 10.50 -28.09 15.46
N ILE A 229 10.95 -26.84 15.40
CA ILE A 229 10.38 -25.72 16.16
C ILE A 229 8.90 -25.56 15.83
N SER A 230 8.10 -25.18 16.82
CA SER A 230 6.65 -24.98 16.61
C SER A 230 6.37 -23.80 15.67
N PRO A 231 5.26 -23.81 14.88
CA PRO A 231 4.90 -22.71 14.01
C PRO A 231 4.77 -21.35 14.73
N ALA A 232 4.24 -21.35 15.95
CA ALA A 232 4.11 -20.13 16.75
C ALA A 232 5.47 -19.57 17.15
N GLU A 233 6.37 -20.42 17.57
CA GLU A 233 7.73 -20.04 17.99
C GLU A 233 8.58 -19.64 16.78
N ALA A 234 8.49 -20.37 15.66
CA ALA A 234 9.18 -20.04 14.43
C ALA A 234 8.71 -18.66 13.88
N ALA A 235 7.41 -18.34 13.97
CA ALA A 235 6.89 -17.04 13.63
C ALA A 235 7.53 -15.92 14.48
N LEU A 236 7.54 -16.10 15.79
CA LEU A 236 8.09 -15.12 16.72
C LEU A 236 9.60 -14.90 16.50
N GLN A 237 10.39 -15.97 16.39
CA GLN A 237 11.84 -15.90 16.16
C GLN A 237 12.18 -15.30 14.79
N ALA A 238 11.33 -15.52 13.78
CA ALA A 238 11.49 -14.93 12.46
C ALA A 238 10.98 -13.46 12.37
N GLY A 239 10.46 -12.87 13.45
CA GLY A 239 10.08 -11.47 13.54
C GLY A 239 8.68 -11.16 13.00
N PHE A 240 7.78 -12.15 12.87
CA PHE A 240 6.38 -11.91 12.59
C PHE A 240 5.64 -11.38 13.81
N SER A 241 4.73 -10.44 13.60
CA SER A 241 3.95 -9.84 14.69
C SER A 241 2.92 -10.78 15.30
N ASP A 242 2.39 -11.71 14.48
CA ASP A 242 1.41 -12.69 14.88
C ASP A 242 1.48 -13.97 14.03
N GLN A 243 0.98 -15.07 14.61
CA GLN A 243 0.98 -16.38 13.96
C GLN A 243 0.03 -16.46 12.76
N SER A 244 -1.08 -15.72 12.77
CA SER A 244 -2.07 -15.77 11.68
C SER A 244 -1.50 -15.13 10.43
N HIS A 245 -0.86 -13.96 10.56
CA HIS A 245 -0.15 -13.29 9.47
C HIS A 245 0.97 -14.20 8.92
N PHE A 246 1.80 -14.77 9.79
CA PHE A 246 2.82 -15.74 9.39
C PHE A 246 2.23 -16.93 8.62
N THR A 247 1.20 -17.58 9.16
CA THR A 247 0.58 -18.77 8.55
C THR A 247 0.06 -18.46 7.15
N ASN A 248 -0.64 -17.32 6.98
CA ASN A 248 -1.18 -16.91 5.70
C ASN A 248 -0.06 -16.62 4.68
N TYR A 249 0.96 -15.89 5.11
CA TYR A 249 2.07 -15.52 4.24
C TYR A 249 2.91 -16.74 3.86
N PHE A 250 3.28 -17.57 4.83
CA PHE A 250 4.03 -18.81 4.62
C PHE A 250 3.30 -19.76 3.68
N SER A 251 1.99 -19.99 3.91
CA SER A 251 1.19 -20.90 3.07
C SER A 251 1.07 -20.38 1.64
N ARG A 252 0.96 -19.07 1.45
CA ARG A 252 0.93 -18.45 0.12
C ARG A 252 2.26 -18.61 -0.61
N PHE A 253 3.38 -18.56 0.11
CA PHE A 253 4.73 -18.61 -0.44
C PHE A 253 5.22 -20.04 -0.71
N ILE A 254 4.99 -20.94 0.25
CA ILE A 254 5.51 -22.33 0.24
C ILE A 254 4.48 -23.32 -0.32
N GLY A 255 3.19 -22.95 -0.33
CA GLY A 255 2.11 -23.85 -0.77
C GLY A 255 1.63 -24.84 0.30
N LEU A 256 2.24 -24.83 1.50
CA LEU A 256 1.89 -25.67 2.64
C LEU A 256 1.73 -24.84 3.89
N SER A 257 0.91 -25.30 4.86
CA SER A 257 0.89 -24.63 6.17
C SER A 257 2.21 -24.86 6.91
N PRO A 258 2.61 -23.95 7.80
CA PRO A 258 3.85 -24.11 8.59
C PRO A 258 3.90 -25.44 9.37
N GLY A 259 2.76 -25.90 9.91
CA GLY A 259 2.65 -27.17 10.60
C GLY A 259 2.91 -28.35 9.68
N ALA A 260 2.21 -28.39 8.52
CA ALA A 260 2.41 -29.44 7.52
C ALA A 260 3.85 -29.47 6.99
N TYR A 261 4.46 -28.29 6.78
CA TYR A 261 5.84 -28.19 6.36
C TYR A 261 6.81 -28.78 7.42
N ARG A 262 6.66 -28.41 8.68
CA ARG A 262 7.46 -28.97 9.80
C ARG A 262 7.34 -30.50 9.90
N ASP A 263 6.12 -31.03 9.75
CA ASP A 263 5.83 -32.46 9.98
C ASP A 263 6.51 -33.34 8.93
N ILE A 264 6.78 -32.85 7.71
CA ILE A 264 7.60 -33.54 6.70
C ILE A 264 8.99 -33.92 7.26
N PHE A 265 9.62 -33.01 7.98
CA PHE A 265 10.97 -33.24 8.53
C PHE A 265 10.95 -34.08 9.80
N ARG A 266 9.89 -34.00 10.62
CA ARG A 266 9.74 -34.85 11.82
C ARG A 266 9.53 -36.33 11.45
N GLU A 267 8.77 -36.62 10.40
CA GLU A 267 8.57 -38.00 9.92
C GLU A 267 9.86 -38.61 9.35
N GLN A 268 10.72 -37.80 8.74
CA GLN A 268 12.03 -38.27 8.24
C GLN A 268 12.99 -38.58 9.37
N ALA A 269 12.99 -37.78 10.44
CA ALA A 269 13.82 -38.03 11.62
C ALA A 269 13.43 -39.36 12.35
N HIS A 270 12.13 -39.71 12.34
CA HIS A 270 11.68 -41.00 12.94
C HIS A 270 11.97 -42.20 12.05
N LYS A 271 12.04 -42.07 10.74
CA LYS A 271 12.39 -43.16 9.83
C LYS A 271 13.89 -43.46 9.75
N GLY A 272 14.74 -42.47 10.09
CA GLY A 272 16.21 -42.63 10.13
C GLY A 272 16.74 -43.25 11.40
N GLY A 273 15.93 -43.39 12.46
CA GLY A 273 16.31 -43.92 13.76
C GLY A 273 16.06 -45.41 13.99
N THR A 274 15.57 -46.16 12.97
CA THR A 274 15.18 -47.58 13.14
C THR A 274 16.10 -48.58 12.40
N ASN A 275 17.32 -48.17 12.09
CA ASN A 275 18.37 -49.08 11.59
C ASN A 275 19.62 -48.96 12.43
N LEU A 276 19.64 -49.59 13.60
CA LEU A 276 20.82 -50.08 14.31
C LEU A 276 20.45 -51.39 15.02
#